data_c263aa8d800f586728023e25ed957254
#
_entry.id   c263aa8d800f586728023e25ed957254
#
_cell.length_a   1.000
_cell.length_b   1.000
_cell.length_c   1.000
_cell.angle_alpha   90.00
_cell.angle_beta   90.00
_cell.angle_gamma   90.00
#
_symmetry.space_group_name_H-M   'P 1'
#
loop_
_entity.id
_entity.type
_entity.pdbx_description
1 polymer ?
#
loop_
_entity_poly.entity_id
_entity_poly.type
_entity_poly.pdbx_seq_one_letter_code
_entity_poly.pdbx_strand_id
1 'polypeptide(L)'
;MKVIEIKNVVRKDIPIYYRRLYNGLLVLDLLGKNVEVALDFQIEHLPTGMSEVAIISMGKVDYPLVPLQKELKQFISTLDSNGKLPI
;
A
#
# COMPACT_ATOMS: atom_id res chain seq x y z
N MET A 1 4.68 6.84 14.80
CA MET A 1 4.81 6.52 13.34
C MET A 1 3.60 7.02 12.61
N LYS A 2 3.80 7.56 11.42
CA LYS A 2 2.71 8.04 10.58
C LYS A 2 3.00 7.71 9.13
N VAL A 3 2.01 7.16 8.42
CA VAL A 3 2.08 6.98 6.97
C VAL A 3 1.80 8.34 6.33
N ILE A 4 2.76 8.86 5.57
CA ILE A 4 2.62 10.19 4.95
C ILE A 4 2.06 10.08 3.55
N GLU A 5 2.68 9.25 2.69
CA GLU A 5 2.25 9.07 1.32
C GLU A 5 2.87 7.81 0.74
N ILE A 6 2.36 7.40 -0.39
CA ILE A 6 3.00 6.41 -1.27
C ILE A 6 3.22 7.11 -2.59
N LYS A 7 4.50 7.31 -2.96
CA LYS A 7 4.83 8.02 -4.19
C LYS A 7 5.37 7.08 -5.26
N ASN A 8 5.40 7.56 -6.49
CA ASN A 8 5.89 6.81 -7.64
C ASN A 8 5.15 5.47 -7.81
N VAL A 9 3.84 5.48 -7.56
CA VAL A 9 3.04 4.26 -7.64
C VAL A 9 2.88 3.85 -9.10
N VAL A 10 3.22 2.60 -9.40
CA VAL A 10 3.08 2.02 -10.72
C VAL A 10 2.23 0.76 -10.60
N ARG A 11 1.23 0.64 -11.48
CA ARG A 11 0.45 -0.58 -11.58
C ARG A 11 1.20 -1.58 -12.43
N LYS A 12 1.38 -2.79 -11.89
CA LYS A 12 1.98 -3.89 -12.65
C LYS A 12 0.91 -4.55 -13.52
N ASP A 13 1.26 -4.84 -14.76
CA ASP A 13 0.36 -5.52 -15.67
C ASP A 13 0.39 -7.02 -15.38
N ILE A 14 -0.76 -7.58 -14.98
CA ILE A 14 -0.92 -9.00 -14.70
C ILE A 14 -2.20 -9.51 -15.37
N PRO A 15 -2.25 -10.79 -15.80
CA PRO A 15 -3.40 -11.33 -16.51
C PRO A 15 -4.55 -11.75 -15.59
N ILE A 16 -4.68 -11.17 -14.40
CA ILE A 16 -5.73 -11.47 -13.43
C ILE A 16 -6.52 -10.19 -13.18
N TYR A 17 -7.76 -10.13 -13.65
CA TYR A 17 -8.53 -8.90 -13.61
C TYR A 17 -9.13 -8.58 -12.24
N TYR A 18 -9.29 -9.57 -11.35
CA TYR A 18 -9.80 -9.33 -10.00
C TYR A 18 -8.73 -8.93 -9.00
N ARG A 19 -7.47 -8.87 -9.44
CA ARG A 19 -6.35 -8.40 -8.63
C ARG A 19 -5.61 -7.30 -9.36
N ARG A 20 -5.21 -6.28 -8.60
CA ARG A 20 -4.35 -5.22 -9.10
C ARG A 20 -3.09 -5.18 -8.26
N LEU A 21 -1.93 -5.31 -8.91
CA LEU A 21 -0.63 -5.24 -8.26
C LEU A 21 0.00 -3.88 -8.50
N TYR A 22 0.60 -3.34 -7.44
CA TYR A 22 1.26 -2.04 -7.49
C TYR A 22 2.62 -2.10 -6.83
N ASN A 23 3.53 -1.24 -7.28
CA ASN A 23 4.72 -0.93 -6.53
C ASN A 23 4.83 0.58 -6.34
N GLY A 24 5.58 0.99 -5.30
CA GLY A 24 5.78 2.39 -5.01
C GLY A 24 6.78 2.58 -3.90
N LEU A 25 6.94 3.84 -3.49
CA LEU A 25 7.78 4.20 -2.36
C LEU A 25 6.88 4.70 -1.23
N LEU A 26 6.88 3.96 -0.14
CA LEU A 26 6.18 4.33 1.08
C LEU A 26 7.01 5.36 1.84
N VAL A 27 6.39 6.49 2.16
CA VAL A 27 7.01 7.52 2.98
C VAL A 27 6.39 7.47 4.37
N LEU A 28 7.24 7.25 5.36
CA LEU A 28 6.85 7.16 6.77
C LEU A 28 7.53 8.27 7.57
N ASP A 29 6.80 8.81 8.54
CA ASP A 29 7.39 9.63 9.58
C ASP A 29 7.68 8.75 10.80
N LEU A 30 8.96 8.54 11.07
CA LEU A 30 9.44 7.78 12.23
C LEU A 30 10.21 8.74 13.14
N LEU A 31 9.59 9.07 14.29
CA LEU A 31 10.22 9.95 15.28
C LEU A 31 10.75 11.26 14.69
N GLY A 32 9.94 11.90 13.83
CA GLY A 32 10.29 13.16 13.23
C GLY A 32 11.18 13.08 12.01
N LYS A 33 11.49 11.87 11.53
CA LYS A 33 12.29 11.67 10.31
C LYS A 33 11.45 10.97 9.25
N ASN A 34 11.52 11.46 8.02
CA ASN A 34 10.89 10.82 6.88
C ASN A 34 11.80 9.72 6.34
N VAL A 35 11.25 8.52 6.24
CA VAL A 35 11.94 7.34 5.73
C VAL A 35 11.19 6.84 4.49
N GLU A 36 11.93 6.52 3.43
CA GLU A 36 11.35 5.96 2.20
C GLU A 36 11.63 4.47 2.16
N VAL A 37 10.59 3.69 1.89
CA VAL A 37 10.65 2.24 1.89
C VAL A 37 9.99 1.70 0.63
N ALA A 38 10.69 0.79 -0.06
CA ALA A 38 10.10 0.11 -1.22
C ALA A 38 8.90 -0.71 -0.78
N LEU A 39 7.82 -0.64 -1.54
CA LEU A 39 6.56 -1.28 -1.21
C LEU A 39 5.93 -1.92 -2.43
N ASP A 40 5.55 -3.19 -2.30
CA ASP A 40 4.67 -3.87 -3.25
C ASP A 40 3.39 -4.24 -2.52
N PHE A 41 2.25 -3.91 -3.11
CA PHE A 41 0.96 -4.25 -2.53
C PHE A 41 -0.02 -4.66 -3.62
N GLN A 42 -1.09 -5.36 -3.20
CA GLN A 42 -2.16 -5.72 -4.12
C GLN A 42 -3.51 -5.33 -3.55
N ILE A 43 -4.46 -5.11 -4.45
CA ILE A 43 -5.87 -4.94 -4.10
C ILE A 43 -6.63 -6.04 -4.82
N GLU A 44 -7.34 -6.88 -4.05
CA GLU A 44 -8.16 -7.95 -4.58
C GLU A 44 -9.62 -7.56 -4.47
N HIS A 45 -10.35 -7.74 -5.57
CA HIS A 45 -11.80 -7.53 -5.59
C HIS A 45 -12.48 -8.86 -5.25
N LEU A 46 -13.20 -8.87 -4.14
CA LEU A 46 -13.89 -10.07 -3.66
C LEU A 46 -15.25 -10.22 -4.33
N PRO A 47 -15.78 -11.47 -4.42
CA PRO A 47 -17.12 -11.71 -4.98
C PRO A 47 -18.23 -10.94 -4.26
N THR A 48 -18.01 -10.56 -3.01
CA THR A 48 -18.95 -9.77 -2.22
C THR A 48 -19.05 -8.31 -2.64
N GLY A 49 -18.21 -7.85 -3.57
CA GLY A 49 -18.09 -6.44 -3.95
C GLY A 49 -17.14 -5.64 -3.08
N MET A 50 -16.58 -6.24 -2.05
CA MET A 50 -15.57 -5.60 -1.18
C MET A 50 -14.18 -5.75 -1.79
N SER A 51 -13.27 -4.89 -1.37
CA SER A 51 -11.86 -4.96 -1.76
C SER A 51 -11.01 -5.27 -0.55
N GLU A 52 -9.95 -6.04 -0.77
CA GLU A 52 -9.00 -6.42 0.27
C GLU A 52 -7.59 -6.02 -0.15
N VAL A 53 -6.89 -5.33 0.76
CA VAL A 53 -5.51 -4.90 0.54
C VAL A 53 -4.56 -5.91 1.18
N ALA A 54 -3.55 -6.32 0.44
CA ALA A 54 -2.49 -7.18 0.95
C ALA A 54 -1.13 -6.55 0.69
N ILE A 55 -0.26 -6.57 1.69
CA ILE A 55 1.12 -6.11 1.53
C ILE A 55 1.94 -7.32 1.07
N ILE A 56 2.47 -7.24 -0.15
CA ILE A 56 3.21 -8.35 -0.75
C ILE A 56 4.66 -8.33 -0.29
N SER A 57 5.28 -7.15 -0.33
CA SER A 57 6.68 -6.98 0.00
C SER A 57 6.89 -5.56 0.49
N MET A 58 7.71 -5.41 1.51
CA MET A 58 8.06 -4.10 2.06
C MET A 58 9.51 -4.13 2.52
N GLY A 59 10.25 -3.06 2.22
CA GLY A 59 11.60 -2.89 2.70
C GLY A 59 11.65 -2.87 4.23
N LYS A 60 12.84 -2.99 4.75
CA LYS A 60 13.05 -3.09 6.18
C LYS A 60 12.69 -1.79 6.89
N VAL A 61 11.88 -1.89 7.94
CA VAL A 61 11.45 -0.74 8.75
C VAL A 61 11.68 -1.08 10.21
N ASP A 62 12.31 -0.15 10.94
CA ASP A 62 12.56 -0.31 12.37
C ASP A 62 11.34 0.17 13.18
N TYR A 63 10.26 -0.61 13.08
CA TYR A 63 8.98 -0.33 13.73
C TYR A 63 8.17 -1.64 13.78
N PRO A 64 7.33 -1.85 14.82
CA PRO A 64 6.50 -3.06 14.88
C PRO A 64 5.61 -3.22 13.64
N LEU A 65 5.67 -4.39 13.01
CA LEU A 65 5.03 -4.63 11.72
C LEU A 65 3.51 -4.65 11.80
N VAL A 66 2.94 -5.22 12.86
CA VAL A 66 1.48 -5.38 12.95
C VAL A 66 0.76 -4.03 12.93
N PRO A 67 1.09 -3.07 13.80
CA PRO A 67 0.44 -1.76 13.73
C PRO A 67 0.76 -1.00 12.44
N LEU A 68 1.98 -1.14 11.91
CA LEU A 68 2.36 -0.51 10.65
C LEU A 68 1.50 -1.03 9.49
N GLN A 69 1.39 -2.35 9.36
CA GLN A 69 0.61 -2.96 8.28
C GLN A 69 -0.87 -2.59 8.37
N LYS A 70 -1.41 -2.53 9.58
CA LYS A 70 -2.81 -2.16 9.78
C LYS A 70 -3.07 -0.73 9.28
N GLU A 71 -2.22 0.21 9.68
CA GLU A 71 -2.35 1.61 9.25
C GLU A 71 -2.13 1.75 7.74
N LEU A 72 -1.15 1.04 7.20
CA LEU A 72 -0.83 1.07 5.79
C LEU A 72 -1.97 0.54 4.93
N LYS A 73 -2.56 -0.59 5.32
CA LYS A 73 -3.71 -1.15 4.59
C LYS A 73 -4.88 -0.18 4.58
N GLN A 74 -5.14 0.48 5.68
CA GLN A 74 -6.21 1.48 5.77
C GLN A 74 -5.91 2.69 4.89
N PHE A 75 -4.66 3.14 4.86
CA PHE A 75 -4.21 4.23 4.00
C PHE A 75 -4.41 3.89 2.53
N ILE A 76 -3.99 2.69 2.11
CA ILE A 76 -4.15 2.23 0.73
C ILE A 76 -5.63 2.11 0.36
N SER A 77 -6.45 1.57 1.25
CA SER A 77 -7.89 1.44 1.02
C SER A 77 -8.53 2.81 0.80
N THR A 78 -8.12 3.81 1.55
CA THR A 78 -8.60 5.19 1.38
C THR A 78 -8.16 5.76 0.03
N LEU A 79 -6.90 5.54 -0.37
CA LEU A 79 -6.43 5.98 -1.68
C LEU A 79 -7.25 5.35 -2.81
N ASP A 80 -7.54 4.06 -2.70
CA ASP A 80 -8.32 3.36 -3.71
C ASP A 80 -9.75 3.90 -3.80
N SER A 81 -10.39 4.12 -2.66
CA SER A 81 -11.74 4.66 -2.61
C SER A 81 -11.82 6.05 -3.21
N ASN A 82 -10.76 6.83 -3.12
CA ASN A 82 -10.70 8.20 -3.64
C ASN A 82 -10.18 8.29 -5.07
N GLY A 83 -9.93 7.14 -5.72
CA GLY A 83 -9.43 7.12 -7.09
C GLY A 83 -8.02 7.67 -7.25
N LYS A 84 -7.19 7.57 -6.23
CA LYS A 84 -5.83 8.12 -6.22
C LYS A 84 -4.77 7.15 -6.72
N LEU A 85 -5.13 5.89 -6.96
CA LEU A 85 -4.19 4.89 -7.47
C LEU A 85 -4.26 4.81 -8.99
N PRO A 86 -3.16 4.46 -9.68
CA PRO A 86 -3.18 4.27 -11.14
C PRO A 86 -4.18 3.20 -11.57
N ILE A 87 -4.81 3.45 -12.70
CA ILE A 87 -5.77 2.52 -13.29
C ILE A 87 -5.06 1.51 -14.16
#